data_6a0301a8b6e70a7bda263901602e2a7a
#
_entry.id   6a0301a8b6e70a7bda263901602e2a7a
#
_cell.length_a   1.000
_cell.length_b   1.000
_cell.length_c   1.000
_cell.angle_alpha   90.00
_cell.angle_beta   90.00
_cell.angle_gamma   90.00
#
_symmetry.space_group_name_H-M   'P 1'
#
loop_
_entity.id
_entity.type
_entity.pdbx_description
1 polymer ?
#
loop_
_entity_poly.entity_id
_entity_poly.type
_entity_poly.pdbx_seq_one_letter_code
_entity_poly.pdbx_strand_id
1 'polypeptide(L)'
;MTTSEALRRAQEMTSDLIEIVPNATPPVAKIMDFGKYRYEQAKRDKIQKKHQHVTLVKEVRFHPNTDTHDFDFKTRHARNFILEGNKVKATVVFKGREITYQDQGKDLLVRFTEAISDIARMEQEPKMEGRQMVSYFVPEKAKKKSVEVTKQQTEE
;
A
#
# COMPACT_ATOMS: atom_id res chain seq x y z
N MET A 1 42.79 2.30 3.50
CA MET A 1 43.42 1.04 3.03
C MET A 1 43.29 1.00 1.52
N THR A 2 44.35 0.63 0.82
CA THR A 2 44.32 0.47 -0.63
C THR A 2 43.66 -0.87 -1.01
N THR A 3 43.16 -0.97 -2.24
CA THR A 3 42.51 -2.19 -2.74
C THR A 3 43.47 -3.38 -2.72
N SER A 4 44.75 -3.15 -3.03
CA SER A 4 45.79 -4.19 -3.01
C SER A 4 46.05 -4.74 -1.60
N GLU A 5 46.06 -3.87 -0.59
CA GLU A 5 46.20 -4.32 0.81
C GLU A 5 44.97 -5.09 1.29
N ALA A 6 43.77 -4.67 0.86
CA ALA A 6 42.52 -5.36 1.21
C ALA A 6 42.48 -6.78 0.61
N LEU A 7 42.91 -6.92 -0.67
CA LEU A 7 43.02 -8.21 -1.35
C LEU A 7 44.00 -9.14 -0.65
N ARG A 8 45.19 -8.62 -0.28
CA ARG A 8 46.18 -9.41 0.44
C ARG A 8 45.66 -9.92 1.77
N ARG A 9 44.97 -9.06 2.53
CA ARG A 9 44.34 -9.46 3.79
C ARG A 9 43.26 -10.52 3.61
N ALA A 10 42.45 -10.40 2.55
CA ALA A 10 41.43 -11.40 2.24
C ALA A 10 42.08 -12.77 1.94
N GLN A 11 43.19 -12.79 1.19
CA GLN A 11 43.95 -14.01 0.91
C GLN A 11 44.57 -14.61 2.18
N GLU A 12 45.15 -13.77 3.06
CA GLU A 12 45.73 -14.23 4.34
C GLU A 12 44.66 -14.86 5.25
N MET A 13 43.39 -14.38 5.17
CA MET A 13 42.23 -14.88 5.92
C MET A 13 41.49 -16.01 5.19
N THR A 14 41.98 -16.47 4.03
CA THR A 14 41.28 -17.47 3.17
C THR A 14 39.82 -17.12 2.93
N SER A 15 39.53 -15.84 2.74
CA SER A 15 38.21 -15.28 2.56
C SER A 15 38.15 -14.39 1.31
N ASP A 16 36.97 -14.06 0.88
CA ASP A 16 36.73 -13.19 -0.28
C ASP A 16 36.64 -11.73 0.12
N LEU A 17 37.05 -10.82 -0.76
CA LEU A 17 36.81 -9.39 -0.64
C LEU A 17 35.55 -9.05 -1.41
N ILE A 18 34.49 -8.67 -0.70
CA ILE A 18 33.17 -8.37 -1.28
C ILE A 18 32.92 -6.88 -1.21
N GLU A 19 32.65 -6.27 -2.35
CA GLU A 19 32.24 -4.88 -2.44
C GLU A 19 30.73 -4.76 -2.10
N ILE A 20 30.41 -4.02 -1.03
CA ILE A 20 29.04 -3.88 -0.55
C ILE A 20 28.38 -2.63 -1.11
N VAL A 21 29.11 -1.52 -1.18
CA VAL A 21 28.61 -0.22 -1.69
C VAL A 21 29.57 0.33 -2.73
N PRO A 22 29.37 -0.01 -4.02
CA PRO A 22 30.28 0.44 -5.09
C PRO A 22 30.23 1.94 -5.34
N ASN A 23 29.08 2.57 -5.13
CA ASN A 23 28.86 3.99 -5.42
C ASN A 23 29.30 4.94 -4.28
N ALA A 24 29.79 4.41 -3.17
CA ALA A 24 30.34 5.24 -2.09
C ALA A 24 31.75 5.72 -2.46
N THR A 25 32.12 6.91 -2.00
CA THR A 25 33.47 7.48 -2.19
C THR A 25 34.10 7.72 -0.81
N PRO A 26 35.02 6.87 -0.38
CA PRO A 26 35.57 5.66 -1.00
C PRO A 26 34.59 4.46 -0.98
N PRO A 27 34.72 3.50 -1.91
CA PRO A 27 33.86 2.31 -1.92
C PRO A 27 34.06 1.47 -0.66
N VAL A 28 32.96 0.87 -0.19
CA VAL A 28 32.97 0.04 1.02
C VAL A 28 32.99 -1.43 0.66
N ALA A 29 34.04 -2.12 1.10
CA ALA A 29 34.20 -3.56 0.92
C ALA A 29 34.32 -4.27 2.27
N LYS A 30 33.97 -5.56 2.31
CA LYS A 30 34.05 -6.42 3.50
C LYS A 30 34.73 -7.73 3.15
N ILE A 31 35.59 -8.20 4.04
CA ILE A 31 36.26 -9.51 3.91
C ILE A 31 35.35 -10.54 4.59
N MET A 32 34.84 -11.48 3.83
CA MET A 32 34.04 -12.62 4.30
C MET A 32 33.86 -13.66 3.21
N ASP A 33 33.44 -14.87 3.57
CA ASP A 33 33.07 -15.89 2.62
C ASP A 33 31.87 -15.46 1.74
N PHE A 34 32.02 -15.55 0.42
CA PHE A 34 31.00 -15.16 -0.52
C PHE A 34 29.73 -16.01 -0.44
N GLY A 35 29.88 -17.31 -0.17
CA GLY A 35 28.75 -18.21 0.00
C GLY A 35 27.88 -17.82 1.20
N LYS A 36 28.53 -17.48 2.33
CA LYS A 36 27.89 -17.01 3.53
C LYS A 36 27.17 -15.66 3.28
N TYR A 37 27.85 -14.72 2.61
CA TYR A 37 27.25 -13.42 2.26
C TYR A 37 25.99 -13.59 1.40
N ARG A 38 26.09 -14.41 0.36
CA ARG A 38 24.95 -14.68 -0.54
C ARG A 38 23.77 -15.32 0.20
N TYR A 39 24.04 -16.23 1.11
CA TYR A 39 23.01 -16.85 1.95
C TYR A 39 22.33 -15.84 2.87
N GLU A 40 23.10 -14.98 3.54
CA GLU A 40 22.56 -13.93 4.42
C GLU A 40 21.73 -12.92 3.64
N GLN A 41 22.16 -12.51 2.45
CA GLN A 41 21.39 -11.64 1.56
C GLN A 41 20.06 -12.28 1.16
N ALA A 42 20.09 -13.51 0.66
CA ALA A 42 18.88 -14.24 0.29
C ALA A 42 17.90 -14.39 1.47
N LYS A 43 18.44 -14.60 2.68
CA LYS A 43 17.63 -14.67 3.91
C LYS A 43 17.00 -13.32 4.25
N ARG A 44 17.74 -12.22 4.15
CA ARG A 44 17.22 -10.85 4.35
C ARG A 44 16.14 -10.52 3.34
N ASP A 45 16.37 -10.79 2.06
CA ASP A 45 15.41 -10.54 0.99
C ASP A 45 14.11 -11.32 1.20
N LYS A 46 14.24 -12.59 1.64
CA LYS A 46 13.07 -13.41 1.96
C LYS A 46 12.26 -12.85 3.14
N ILE A 47 12.95 -12.34 4.17
CA ILE A 47 12.30 -11.71 5.32
C ILE A 47 11.65 -10.40 4.90
N GLN A 48 12.33 -9.54 4.13
CA GLN A 48 11.78 -8.29 3.61
C GLN A 48 10.55 -8.54 2.75
N LYS A 49 10.59 -9.51 1.84
CA LYS A 49 9.41 -9.91 1.02
C LYS A 49 8.24 -10.36 1.88
N LYS A 50 8.47 -11.08 2.98
CA LYS A 50 7.42 -11.48 3.91
C LYS A 50 6.80 -10.30 4.66
N HIS A 51 7.59 -9.29 4.99
CA HIS A 51 7.13 -8.08 5.68
C HIS A 51 6.57 -7.02 4.74
N GLN A 52 6.80 -7.17 3.43
CA GLN A 52 6.27 -6.25 2.44
C GLN A 52 4.76 -6.46 2.31
N HIS A 53 3.99 -5.48 2.77
CA HIS A 53 2.54 -5.48 2.59
C HIS A 53 2.21 -5.19 1.12
N VAL A 54 1.70 -6.20 0.42
CA VAL A 54 1.23 -6.05 -0.95
C VAL A 54 -0.16 -5.44 -0.92
N THR A 55 -0.28 -4.19 -1.35
CA THR A 55 -1.57 -3.53 -1.51
C THR A 55 -2.27 -4.09 -2.74
N LEU A 56 -3.37 -4.79 -2.53
CA LEU A 56 -4.22 -5.33 -3.61
C LEU A 56 -5.33 -4.33 -3.95
N VAL A 57 -5.79 -4.37 -5.21
CA VAL A 57 -7.00 -3.63 -5.63
C VAL A 57 -8.18 -4.59 -5.56
N LYS A 58 -9.13 -4.31 -4.67
CA LYS A 58 -10.38 -5.06 -4.51
C LYS A 58 -11.51 -4.32 -5.22
N GLU A 59 -12.29 -5.02 -6.03
CA GLU A 59 -13.40 -4.44 -6.75
C GLU A 59 -14.73 -4.67 -6.03
N VAL A 60 -15.52 -3.60 -5.92
CA VAL A 60 -16.90 -3.65 -5.43
C VAL A 60 -17.81 -3.14 -6.53
N ARG A 61 -18.75 -3.98 -6.98
CA ARG A 61 -19.66 -3.67 -8.10
C ARG A 61 -21.04 -3.34 -7.61
N PHE A 62 -21.56 -2.24 -8.14
CA PHE A 62 -22.92 -1.74 -7.93
C PHE A 62 -23.70 -1.70 -9.24
N HIS A 63 -25.01 -1.57 -9.13
CA HIS A 63 -25.91 -1.22 -10.23
C HIS A 63 -26.61 0.09 -9.87
N PRO A 64 -27.11 0.88 -10.85
CA PRO A 64 -27.79 2.13 -10.57
C PRO A 64 -29.00 1.96 -9.61
N ASN A 65 -29.70 0.83 -9.70
CA ASN A 65 -30.85 0.47 -8.88
C ASN A 65 -30.49 -0.44 -7.70
N THR A 66 -29.27 -0.32 -7.14
CA THR A 66 -28.86 -1.11 -5.98
C THR A 66 -29.74 -0.77 -4.78
N ASP A 67 -30.36 -1.80 -4.16
CA ASP A 67 -31.15 -1.67 -2.96
C ASP A 67 -30.28 -1.22 -1.77
N THR A 68 -30.91 -0.56 -0.79
CA THR A 68 -30.23 -0.01 0.39
C THR A 68 -29.50 -1.10 1.17
N HIS A 69 -30.13 -2.26 1.34
CA HIS A 69 -29.53 -3.39 2.05
C HIS A 69 -28.27 -3.93 1.34
N ASP A 70 -28.33 -4.09 0.01
CA ASP A 70 -27.16 -4.53 -0.79
C ASP A 70 -26.07 -3.46 -0.81
N PHE A 71 -26.45 -2.18 -0.85
CA PHE A 71 -25.50 -1.08 -0.73
C PHE A 71 -24.75 -1.12 0.61
N ASP A 72 -25.46 -1.28 1.74
CA ASP A 72 -24.86 -1.32 3.08
C ASP A 72 -23.96 -2.55 3.26
N PHE A 73 -24.37 -3.69 2.71
CA PHE A 73 -23.56 -4.91 2.71
C PHE A 73 -22.26 -4.73 1.96
N LYS A 74 -22.33 -4.21 0.74
CA LYS A 74 -21.14 -3.94 -0.10
C LYS A 74 -20.23 -2.88 0.49
N THR A 75 -20.82 -1.85 1.10
CA THR A 75 -20.06 -0.81 1.81
C THR A 75 -19.31 -1.38 3.00
N ARG A 76 -19.90 -2.27 3.78
CA ARG A 76 -19.21 -2.98 4.87
C ARG A 76 -18.03 -3.81 4.37
N HIS A 77 -18.20 -4.53 3.27
CA HIS A 77 -17.11 -5.28 2.65
C HIS A 77 -15.98 -4.35 2.17
N ALA A 78 -16.33 -3.25 1.53
CA ALA A 78 -15.34 -2.24 1.11
C ALA A 78 -14.55 -1.68 2.29
N ARG A 79 -15.24 -1.37 3.41
CA ARG A 79 -14.58 -0.93 4.65
C ARG A 79 -13.57 -1.94 5.17
N ASN A 80 -13.92 -3.22 5.19
CA ASN A 80 -13.00 -4.28 5.61
C ASN A 80 -11.76 -4.35 4.69
N PHE A 81 -11.94 -4.27 3.37
CA PHE A 81 -10.81 -4.25 2.44
C PHE A 81 -9.88 -3.05 2.64
N ILE A 82 -10.44 -1.88 2.93
CA ILE A 82 -9.68 -0.67 3.23
C ILE A 82 -8.92 -0.81 4.56
N LEU A 83 -9.55 -1.36 5.59
CA LEU A 83 -8.92 -1.61 6.90
C LEU A 83 -7.77 -2.62 6.80
N GLU A 84 -7.87 -3.59 5.90
CA GLU A 84 -6.78 -4.51 5.55
C GLU A 84 -5.63 -3.84 4.78
N GLY A 85 -5.76 -2.55 4.43
CA GLY A 85 -4.77 -1.78 3.68
C GLY A 85 -4.84 -1.97 2.16
N ASN A 86 -5.92 -2.52 1.64
CA ASN A 86 -6.14 -2.68 0.21
C ASN A 86 -6.76 -1.42 -0.41
N LYS A 87 -6.51 -1.21 -1.71
CA LYS A 87 -7.26 -0.22 -2.51
C LYS A 87 -8.61 -0.80 -2.90
N VAL A 88 -9.64 0.04 -2.97
CA VAL A 88 -10.97 -0.35 -3.43
C VAL A 88 -11.30 0.36 -4.73
N LYS A 89 -11.67 -0.44 -5.74
CA LYS A 89 -12.23 0.02 -7.00
C LYS A 89 -13.76 -0.11 -6.90
N ALA A 90 -14.48 1.00 -6.80
CA ALA A 90 -15.93 1.01 -6.86
C ALA A 90 -16.37 1.15 -8.32
N THR A 91 -17.16 0.21 -8.79
CA THR A 91 -17.64 0.15 -10.17
C THR A 91 -19.15 0.12 -10.19
N VAL A 92 -19.78 1.09 -10.88
CA VAL A 92 -21.22 1.05 -11.18
C VAL A 92 -21.39 0.56 -12.60
N VAL A 93 -22.05 -0.58 -12.77
CA VAL A 93 -22.28 -1.22 -14.08
C VAL A 93 -23.67 -0.87 -14.61
N PHE A 94 -23.75 -0.24 -15.78
CA PHE A 94 -24.98 0.10 -16.45
C PHE A 94 -25.34 -0.98 -17.48
N LYS A 95 -26.55 -1.53 -17.39
CA LYS A 95 -27.06 -2.54 -18.33
C LYS A 95 -28.04 -1.91 -19.32
N GLY A 96 -27.82 -2.18 -20.58
CA GLY A 96 -28.77 -1.75 -21.65
C GLY A 96 -29.05 -0.24 -21.64
N ARG A 97 -30.31 0.13 -21.39
CA ARG A 97 -30.76 1.52 -21.39
C ARG A 97 -30.37 2.32 -20.13
N GLU A 98 -29.86 1.65 -19.09
CA GLU A 98 -29.43 2.30 -17.83
C GLU A 98 -28.29 3.30 -18.05
N ILE A 99 -27.57 3.19 -19.16
CA ILE A 99 -26.48 4.12 -19.51
C ILE A 99 -26.95 5.58 -19.63
N THR A 100 -28.25 5.82 -19.84
CA THR A 100 -28.82 7.18 -19.86
C THR A 100 -28.97 7.76 -18.46
N TYR A 101 -28.96 6.93 -17.41
CA TYR A 101 -29.12 7.33 -16.00
C TYR A 101 -27.77 7.43 -15.27
N GLN A 102 -26.78 8.08 -15.92
CA GLN A 102 -25.44 8.25 -15.34
C GLN A 102 -25.46 9.02 -14.00
N ASP A 103 -26.41 9.93 -13.85
CA ASP A 103 -26.54 10.74 -12.63
C ASP A 103 -26.84 9.85 -11.40
N GLN A 104 -27.69 8.84 -11.55
CA GLN A 104 -27.95 7.86 -10.47
C GLN A 104 -26.69 7.10 -10.06
N GLY A 105 -25.83 6.77 -11.04
CA GLY A 105 -24.53 6.15 -10.77
C GLY A 105 -23.58 7.08 -10.02
N LYS A 106 -23.56 8.35 -10.36
CA LYS A 106 -22.78 9.38 -9.64
C LYS A 106 -23.26 9.55 -8.22
N ASP A 107 -24.57 9.70 -8.02
CA ASP A 107 -25.17 9.85 -6.69
C ASP A 107 -24.85 8.65 -5.79
N LEU A 108 -24.89 7.44 -6.35
CA LEU A 108 -24.53 6.23 -5.63
C LEU A 108 -23.04 6.24 -5.20
N LEU A 109 -22.14 6.66 -6.09
CA LEU A 109 -20.71 6.79 -5.77
C LEU A 109 -20.43 7.90 -4.77
N VAL A 110 -21.17 9.01 -4.81
CA VAL A 110 -21.09 10.09 -3.79
C VAL A 110 -21.49 9.54 -2.42
N ARG A 111 -22.66 8.89 -2.32
CA ARG A 111 -23.10 8.23 -1.07
C ARG A 111 -22.08 7.19 -0.57
N PHE A 112 -21.49 6.43 -1.49
CA PHE A 112 -20.43 5.47 -1.14
C PHE A 112 -19.18 6.17 -0.61
N THR A 113 -18.76 7.27 -1.23
CA THR A 113 -17.63 8.09 -0.79
C THR A 113 -17.86 8.63 0.63
N GLU A 114 -19.04 9.17 0.89
CA GLU A 114 -19.42 9.65 2.23
C GLU A 114 -19.37 8.55 3.27
N ALA A 115 -19.88 7.35 2.93
CA ALA A 115 -19.92 6.20 3.84
C ALA A 115 -18.54 5.63 4.22
N ILE A 116 -17.49 5.92 3.44
CA ILE A 116 -16.11 5.45 3.69
C ILE A 116 -15.10 6.58 3.93
N SER A 117 -15.57 7.83 3.96
CA SER A 117 -14.72 9.04 4.09
C SER A 117 -13.88 9.07 5.38
N ASP A 118 -14.29 8.33 6.40
CA ASP A 118 -13.61 8.21 7.69
C ASP A 118 -12.32 7.36 7.62
N ILE A 119 -12.22 6.44 6.65
CA ILE A 119 -11.13 5.45 6.53
C ILE A 119 -10.41 5.48 5.18
N ALA A 120 -11.00 6.10 4.17
CA ALA A 120 -10.46 6.13 2.82
C ALA A 120 -10.58 7.51 2.18
N ARG A 121 -9.65 7.79 1.29
CA ARG A 121 -9.67 8.96 0.43
C ARG A 121 -9.92 8.53 -1.02
N MET A 122 -10.71 9.30 -1.74
CA MET A 122 -10.87 9.14 -3.18
C MET A 122 -9.55 9.51 -3.88
N GLU A 123 -9.00 8.59 -4.65
CA GLU A 123 -7.79 8.79 -5.46
C GLU A 123 -8.16 9.32 -6.85
N GLN A 124 -9.28 8.85 -7.38
CA GLN A 124 -9.77 9.24 -8.70
C GLN A 124 -11.27 9.50 -8.66
N GLU A 125 -11.68 10.62 -9.22
CA GLU A 125 -13.09 10.99 -9.37
C GLU A 125 -13.83 9.97 -10.26
N PRO A 126 -15.17 9.85 -10.08
CA PRO A 126 -16.00 8.97 -10.90
C PRO A 126 -15.84 9.25 -12.40
N LYS A 127 -15.36 8.27 -13.14
CA LYS A 127 -15.14 8.36 -14.59
C LYS A 127 -15.89 7.24 -15.32
N MET A 128 -16.48 7.59 -16.44
CA MET A 128 -17.10 6.59 -17.33
C MET A 128 -16.03 5.84 -18.12
N GLU A 129 -16.03 4.52 -18.00
CA GLU A 129 -15.21 3.59 -18.77
C GLU A 129 -16.14 2.63 -19.53
N GLY A 130 -16.51 2.99 -20.76
CA GLY A 130 -17.48 2.23 -21.55
C GLY A 130 -18.86 2.23 -20.93
N ARG A 131 -19.33 1.08 -20.42
CA ARG A 131 -20.63 0.92 -19.75
C ARG A 131 -20.53 0.87 -18.22
N GLN A 132 -19.44 1.34 -17.68
CA GLN A 132 -19.16 1.32 -16.25
C GLN A 132 -18.69 2.69 -15.79
N MET A 133 -19.11 3.08 -14.61
CA MET A 133 -18.55 4.24 -13.92
C MET A 133 -17.64 3.74 -12.82
N VAL A 134 -16.39 4.20 -12.81
CA VAL A 134 -15.35 3.70 -11.92
C VAL A 134 -14.79 4.82 -11.07
N SER A 135 -14.54 4.54 -9.80
CA SER A 135 -13.81 5.41 -8.88
C SER A 135 -12.86 4.56 -8.03
N TYR A 136 -11.71 5.12 -7.67
CA TYR A 136 -10.69 4.45 -6.87
C TYR A 136 -10.54 5.10 -5.50
N PHE A 137 -10.44 4.25 -4.49
CA PHE A 137 -10.28 4.65 -3.10
C PHE A 137 -9.03 4.02 -2.51
N VAL A 138 -8.25 4.85 -1.81
CA VAL A 138 -7.04 4.42 -1.10
C VAL A 138 -7.26 4.53 0.40
N PRO A 139 -6.71 3.59 1.20
CA PRO A 139 -6.78 3.71 2.65
C PRO A 139 -6.07 4.99 3.09
N GLU A 140 -6.76 5.82 3.83
CA GLU A 140 -6.13 6.93 4.53
C GLU A 140 -5.46 6.35 5.77
N LYS A 141 -4.12 6.46 5.86
CA LYS A 141 -3.43 6.14 7.11
C LYS A 141 -4.03 7.07 8.16
N ALA A 142 -4.76 6.51 9.12
CA ALA A 142 -5.28 7.26 10.23
C ALA A 142 -4.15 8.12 10.78
N LYS A 143 -4.25 9.45 10.67
CA LYS A 143 -3.41 10.37 11.41
C LYS A 143 -3.60 9.93 12.86
N LYS A 144 -2.55 9.37 13.48
CA LYS A 144 -2.54 9.18 14.94
C LYS A 144 -2.96 10.52 15.50
N LYS A 145 -4.19 10.63 16.01
CA LYS A 145 -4.56 11.74 16.89
C LYS A 145 -3.54 11.68 18.00
N SER A 146 -2.60 12.60 17.99
CA SER A 146 -1.79 12.92 19.15
C SER A 146 -2.81 13.28 20.23
N VAL A 147 -3.05 12.36 21.13
CA VAL A 147 -3.72 12.65 22.39
C VAL A 147 -2.75 13.56 23.12
N GLU A 148 -2.98 14.85 23.00
CA GLU A 148 -2.42 15.86 23.87
C GLU A 148 -2.98 15.56 25.26
N VAL A 149 -2.18 14.83 26.04
CA VAL A 149 -2.40 14.70 27.47
C VAL A 149 -2.14 16.08 28.06
N THR A 150 -3.19 16.84 28.22
CA THR A 150 -3.19 18.04 29.04
C THR A 150 -2.84 17.61 30.45
N LYS A 151 -1.57 17.81 30.83
CA LYS A 151 -1.15 17.85 32.23
C LYS A 151 -1.81 19.07 32.84
N GLN A 152 -2.93 18.89 33.49
CA GLN A 152 -3.39 19.84 34.49
C GLN A 152 -2.49 19.65 35.69
N GLN A 153 -1.62 20.61 35.90
CA GLN A 153 -1.01 20.90 37.17
C GLN A 153 -2.14 21.30 38.15
N THR A 154 -2.27 20.55 39.21
CA THR A 154 -2.94 21.02 40.41
C THR A 154 -1.85 21.31 41.39
N GLU A 155 -1.53 22.59 41.53
CA GLU A 155 -0.91 23.15 42.72
C GLU A 155 -1.99 23.20 43.79
N GLU A 156 -1.70 22.57 44.91
CA GLU A 156 -1.89 23.07 46.28
C GLU A 156 -1.22 22.12 47.26
#